data_f19c3d4727c22c1b72d50d640b6f48c3
#
_entry.id   f19c3d4727c22c1b72d50d640b6f48c3
#
_cell.length_a   1.000
_cell.length_b   1.000
_cell.length_c   1.000
_cell.angle_alpha   90.00
_cell.angle_beta   90.00
_cell.angle_gamma   90.00
#
_symmetry.space_group_name_H-M   'P 1'
#
loop_
_entity.id
_entity.type
_entity.pdbx_description
1 polymer ?
#
loop_
_entity_poly.entity_id
_entity_poly.type
_entity_poly.pdbx_seq_one_letter_code
_entity_poly.pdbx_strand_id
1 'polypeptide(L)'
;MSYNKQTSLAANVEAIETAVKIHVQGRKAMAKEKETLSRYSGFGGIKEVLNIGTDNPLPDNMAEPMNRLQKALRTLAGGEETMYRKLTDSLKASVLTAFYTPQFLVDAVARQIRAAFTEYGLPMRSLLEPSAGIGGFLPAALPDTRRYAFEKDCISGLILSLLHDDTTTVIDGFETIGGQDFGHTTFDVIASNIPFGDFRVFDADLWKKGGIYERSTKTIHTYFFVKAMEQLAEGGLLAFVTSRGVADTPGNKFVREY
;
A
#
# COMPACT_ATOMS: atom_id res chain seq x y z
N MET A 1 -21.67 -6.12 -6.88
CA MET A 1 -21.17 -7.34 -7.58
C MET A 1 -20.56 -8.25 -6.54
N SER A 2 -20.86 -9.55 -6.56
CA SER A 2 -20.22 -10.50 -5.64
C SER A 2 -18.75 -10.66 -6.04
N TYR A 3 -17.85 -10.72 -5.05
CA TYR A 3 -16.43 -10.99 -5.25
C TYR A 3 -16.24 -12.35 -5.94
N ASN A 4 -15.59 -12.37 -7.10
CA ASN A 4 -15.26 -13.58 -7.84
C ASN A 4 -13.74 -13.80 -7.83
N LYS A 5 -13.29 -14.78 -7.07
CA LYS A 5 -11.86 -15.11 -6.93
C LYS A 5 -11.14 -15.37 -8.25
N GLN A 6 -11.78 -16.07 -9.18
CA GLN A 6 -11.17 -16.41 -10.48
C GLN A 6 -10.94 -15.17 -11.33
N THR A 7 -11.96 -14.31 -11.41
CA THR A 7 -11.86 -13.04 -12.15
C THR A 7 -10.79 -12.14 -11.54
N SER A 8 -10.73 -12.05 -10.19
CA SER A 8 -9.72 -11.26 -9.51
C SER A 8 -8.32 -11.83 -9.70
N LEU A 9 -8.15 -13.15 -9.63
CA LEU A 9 -6.87 -13.81 -9.89
C LEU A 9 -6.39 -13.54 -11.31
N ALA A 10 -7.26 -13.72 -12.32
CA ALA A 10 -6.91 -13.50 -13.71
C ALA A 10 -6.50 -12.03 -13.97
N ALA A 11 -7.24 -11.07 -13.43
CA ALA A 11 -6.92 -9.64 -13.55
C ALA A 11 -5.60 -9.28 -12.87
N ASN A 12 -5.34 -9.84 -11.67
CA ASN A 12 -4.08 -9.62 -10.96
C ASN A 12 -2.89 -10.20 -11.72
N VAL A 13 -3.03 -11.40 -12.29
CA VAL A 13 -1.96 -12.02 -13.08
C VAL A 13 -1.67 -11.20 -14.34
N GLU A 14 -2.69 -10.75 -15.05
CA GLU A 14 -2.54 -9.88 -16.24
C GLU A 14 -1.83 -8.57 -15.89
N ALA A 15 -2.18 -7.95 -14.76
CA ALA A 15 -1.54 -6.74 -14.28
C ALA A 15 -0.05 -6.98 -13.94
N ILE A 16 0.27 -8.08 -13.26
CA ILE A 16 1.65 -8.45 -12.91
C ILE A 16 2.48 -8.72 -14.16
N GLU A 17 1.96 -9.50 -15.11
CA GLU A 17 2.67 -9.78 -16.38
C GLU A 17 2.96 -8.48 -17.14
N THR A 18 1.98 -7.56 -17.15
CA THR A 18 2.13 -6.23 -17.76
C THR A 18 3.21 -5.42 -17.03
N ALA A 19 3.18 -5.39 -15.69
CA ALA A 19 4.18 -4.69 -14.89
C ALA A 19 5.59 -5.24 -15.11
N VAL A 20 5.73 -6.56 -15.08
CA VAL A 20 7.03 -7.23 -15.32
C VAL A 20 7.57 -6.92 -16.71
N LYS A 21 6.72 -6.98 -17.74
CA LYS A 21 7.12 -6.62 -19.12
C LYS A 21 7.65 -5.19 -19.21
N ILE A 22 6.94 -4.22 -18.62
CA ILE A 22 7.31 -2.81 -18.64
C ILE A 22 8.61 -2.60 -17.88
N HIS A 23 8.74 -3.21 -16.71
CA HIS A 23 9.94 -3.15 -15.86
C HIS A 23 11.19 -3.68 -16.59
N VAL A 24 11.09 -4.88 -17.17
CA VAL A 24 12.19 -5.48 -17.95
C VAL A 24 12.59 -4.63 -19.16
N GLN A 25 11.64 -3.92 -19.77
CA GLN A 25 11.89 -3.00 -20.86
C GLN A 25 12.46 -1.64 -20.41
N GLY A 26 12.50 -1.35 -19.11
CA GLY A 26 13.03 -0.11 -18.53
C GLY A 26 12.32 1.16 -19.00
N ARG A 27 11.00 1.08 -19.24
CA ARG A 27 10.20 2.18 -19.79
C ARG A 27 9.00 2.54 -18.91
N LYS A 28 8.36 3.67 -19.23
CA LYS A 28 7.08 4.05 -18.61
C LYS A 28 5.92 3.23 -19.19
N ALA A 29 4.85 3.09 -18.39
CA ALA A 29 3.60 2.47 -18.81
C ALA A 29 2.83 3.38 -19.77
N MET A 30 2.30 2.80 -20.85
CA MET A 30 1.38 3.46 -21.76
C MET A 30 -0.05 3.51 -21.17
N ALA A 31 -0.91 4.40 -21.67
CA ALA A 31 -2.27 4.58 -21.16
C ALA A 31 -3.06 3.26 -21.06
N LYS A 32 -3.05 2.44 -22.10
CA LYS A 32 -3.73 1.13 -22.12
C LYS A 32 -3.13 0.14 -21.11
N GLU A 33 -1.81 0.21 -20.86
CA GLU A 33 -1.16 -0.60 -19.86
C GLU A 33 -1.52 -0.13 -18.45
N LYS A 34 -1.63 1.19 -18.21
CA LYS A 34 -2.14 1.75 -16.94
C LYS A 34 -3.57 1.29 -16.65
N GLU A 35 -4.44 1.14 -17.66
CA GLU A 35 -5.77 0.55 -17.49
C GLU A 35 -5.71 -0.91 -17.01
N THR A 36 -4.77 -1.71 -17.55
CA THR A 36 -4.56 -3.09 -17.10
C THR A 36 -3.99 -3.12 -15.67
N LEU A 37 -2.98 -2.31 -15.38
CA LEU A 37 -2.37 -2.21 -14.06
C LEU A 37 -3.37 -1.77 -12.98
N SER A 38 -4.28 -0.84 -13.29
CA SER A 38 -5.30 -0.34 -12.36
C SER A 38 -6.34 -1.39 -11.94
N ARG A 39 -6.43 -2.52 -12.65
CA ARG A 39 -7.29 -3.65 -12.29
C ARG A 39 -6.68 -4.55 -11.21
N TYR A 40 -5.43 -4.32 -10.85
CA TYR A 40 -4.80 -5.06 -9.76
C TYR A 40 -5.49 -4.74 -8.44
N SER A 41 -5.92 -5.77 -7.74
CA SER A 41 -6.66 -5.66 -6.48
C SER A 41 -6.00 -6.42 -5.32
N GLY A 42 -4.77 -6.91 -5.51
CA GLY A 42 -4.06 -7.71 -4.53
C GLY A 42 -4.63 -9.12 -4.39
N PHE A 43 -4.03 -9.89 -3.50
CA PHE A 43 -4.41 -11.29 -3.30
C PHE A 43 -5.20 -11.51 -2.00
N GLY A 44 -5.78 -10.46 -1.42
CA GLY A 44 -6.60 -10.57 -0.21
C GLY A 44 -7.71 -11.61 -0.36
N GLY A 45 -7.65 -12.65 0.48
CA GLY A 45 -8.63 -13.75 0.45
C GLY A 45 -8.42 -14.82 -0.64
N ILE A 46 -7.41 -14.70 -1.53
CA ILE A 46 -7.06 -15.74 -2.52
C ILE A 46 -5.99 -16.66 -1.89
N LYS A 47 -6.42 -17.55 -1.00
CA LYS A 47 -5.52 -18.42 -0.23
C LYS A 47 -4.71 -19.38 -1.09
N GLU A 48 -5.18 -19.69 -2.28
CA GLU A 48 -4.51 -20.56 -3.25
C GLU A 48 -3.10 -20.06 -3.63
N VAL A 49 -2.88 -18.75 -3.52
CA VAL A 49 -1.56 -18.13 -3.74
C VAL A 49 -0.50 -18.57 -2.72
N LEU A 50 -0.92 -19.03 -1.53
CA LEU A 50 0.00 -19.61 -0.55
C LEU A 50 0.72 -20.87 -1.06
N ASN A 51 0.14 -21.54 -2.06
CA ASN A 51 0.69 -22.74 -2.68
C ASN A 51 1.70 -22.42 -3.81
N ILE A 52 1.97 -21.15 -4.10
CA ILE A 52 2.95 -20.81 -5.13
C ILE A 52 4.34 -21.34 -4.77
N GLY A 53 4.97 -22.04 -5.72
CA GLY A 53 6.28 -22.67 -5.50
C GLY A 53 6.25 -23.94 -4.64
N THR A 54 5.06 -24.54 -4.42
CA THR A 54 4.90 -25.85 -3.75
C THR A 54 4.30 -26.86 -4.71
N ASP A 55 4.39 -28.16 -4.34
CA ASP A 55 3.77 -29.27 -5.09
C ASP A 55 2.31 -29.52 -4.68
N ASN A 56 1.72 -28.61 -3.87
CA ASN A 56 0.33 -28.76 -3.46
C ASN A 56 -0.61 -28.62 -4.67
N PRO A 57 -1.63 -29.49 -4.78
CA PRO A 57 -2.56 -29.43 -5.89
C PRO A 57 -3.36 -28.11 -5.87
N LEU A 58 -3.50 -27.52 -7.05
CA LEU A 58 -4.35 -26.35 -7.27
C LEU A 58 -5.68 -26.81 -7.89
N PRO A 59 -6.78 -26.09 -7.65
CA PRO A 59 -8.00 -26.29 -8.42
C PRO A 59 -7.73 -26.11 -9.92
N ASP A 60 -8.29 -26.98 -10.77
CA ASP A 60 -8.05 -27.00 -12.23
C ASP A 60 -8.25 -25.62 -12.88
N ASN A 61 -9.26 -24.89 -12.42
CA ASN A 61 -9.58 -23.54 -12.92
C ASN A 61 -8.65 -22.41 -12.42
N MET A 62 -7.69 -22.74 -11.54
CA MET A 62 -6.67 -21.80 -11.05
C MET A 62 -5.25 -22.17 -11.47
N ALA A 63 -5.05 -23.38 -11.99
CA ALA A 63 -3.72 -23.88 -12.35
C ALA A 63 -3.04 -23.00 -13.43
N GLU A 64 -3.75 -22.66 -14.49
CA GLU A 64 -3.19 -21.83 -15.57
C GLU A 64 -2.81 -20.42 -15.10
N PRO A 65 -3.68 -19.63 -14.44
CA PRO A 65 -3.29 -18.33 -13.90
C PRO A 65 -2.12 -18.41 -12.91
N MET A 66 -2.08 -19.43 -12.04
CA MET A 66 -0.98 -19.60 -11.08
C MET A 66 0.35 -19.92 -11.75
N ASN A 67 0.35 -20.72 -12.83
CA ASN A 67 1.55 -20.99 -13.61
C ASN A 67 2.07 -19.72 -14.30
N ARG A 68 1.18 -18.89 -14.83
CA ARG A 68 1.53 -17.59 -15.42
C ARG A 68 2.12 -16.65 -14.36
N LEU A 69 1.48 -16.56 -13.18
CA LEU A 69 1.99 -15.79 -12.05
C LEU A 69 3.41 -16.23 -11.69
N GLN A 70 3.62 -17.53 -11.51
CA GLN A 70 4.95 -18.09 -11.18
C GLN A 70 6.00 -17.73 -12.25
N LYS A 71 5.65 -17.84 -13.52
CA LYS A 71 6.53 -17.45 -14.64
C LYS A 71 6.86 -15.96 -14.60
N ALA A 72 5.88 -15.10 -14.36
CA ALA A 72 6.09 -13.65 -14.25
C ALA A 72 7.05 -13.29 -13.10
N LEU A 73 6.85 -13.92 -11.91
CA LEU A 73 7.76 -13.71 -10.77
C LEU A 73 9.18 -14.19 -11.03
N ARG A 74 9.36 -15.32 -11.72
CA ARG A 74 10.70 -15.79 -12.13
C ARG A 74 11.36 -14.84 -13.13
N THR A 75 10.59 -14.30 -14.05
CA THR A 75 11.08 -13.28 -15.00
C THR A 75 11.51 -12.01 -14.25
N LEU A 76 10.71 -11.54 -13.29
CA LEU A 76 11.04 -10.36 -12.47
C LEU A 76 12.27 -10.60 -11.60
N ALA A 77 12.47 -11.83 -11.12
CA ALA A 77 13.63 -12.23 -10.33
C ALA A 77 14.93 -12.31 -11.16
N GLY A 78 14.87 -12.20 -12.49
CA GLY A 78 16.06 -12.23 -13.34
C GLY A 78 16.88 -13.53 -13.26
N GLY A 79 16.28 -14.64 -12.80
CA GLY A 79 16.95 -15.92 -12.58
C GLY A 79 17.56 -16.07 -11.17
N GLU A 80 17.48 -15.06 -10.31
CA GLU A 80 18.03 -15.13 -8.95
C GLU A 80 17.00 -15.77 -7.98
N GLU A 81 17.35 -16.91 -7.39
CA GLU A 81 16.49 -17.66 -6.49
C GLU A 81 16.17 -16.88 -5.20
N THR A 82 17.11 -16.10 -4.68
CA THR A 82 16.91 -15.25 -3.49
C THR A 82 15.85 -14.17 -3.75
N MET A 83 15.90 -13.54 -4.92
CA MET A 83 14.90 -12.56 -5.34
C MET A 83 13.54 -13.23 -5.58
N TYR A 84 13.50 -14.38 -6.23
CA TYR A 84 12.27 -15.13 -6.42
C TYR A 84 11.58 -15.47 -5.09
N ARG A 85 12.35 -15.93 -4.10
CA ARG A 85 11.81 -16.17 -2.73
C ARG A 85 11.29 -14.90 -2.10
N LYS A 86 12.03 -13.79 -2.15
CA LYS A 86 11.58 -12.49 -1.64
C LYS A 86 10.24 -12.07 -2.26
N LEU A 87 10.08 -12.20 -3.58
CA LEU A 87 8.84 -11.87 -4.29
C LEU A 87 7.68 -12.79 -3.88
N THR A 88 7.92 -14.09 -3.78
CA THR A 88 6.88 -15.05 -3.37
C THR A 88 6.48 -14.88 -1.91
N ASP A 89 7.40 -14.59 -1.00
CA ASP A 89 7.12 -14.36 0.41
C ASP A 89 6.34 -13.06 0.60
N SER A 90 6.71 -11.99 -0.11
CA SER A 90 5.95 -10.72 -0.14
C SER A 90 4.51 -10.95 -0.59
N LEU A 91 4.33 -11.68 -1.68
CA LEU A 91 3.03 -12.00 -2.23
C LEU A 91 2.18 -12.86 -1.27
N LYS A 92 2.78 -13.87 -0.63
CA LYS A 92 2.10 -14.70 0.39
C LYS A 92 1.67 -13.88 1.60
N ALA A 93 2.51 -12.96 2.06
CA ALA A 93 2.17 -12.05 3.16
C ALA A 93 0.98 -11.16 2.81
N SER A 94 0.85 -10.72 1.56
CA SER A 94 -0.23 -9.86 1.08
C SER A 94 -1.62 -10.54 1.13
N VAL A 95 -1.70 -11.88 1.09
CA VAL A 95 -2.97 -12.63 1.16
C VAL A 95 -3.79 -12.30 2.41
N LEU A 96 -3.13 -11.94 3.49
CA LEU A 96 -3.78 -11.62 4.77
C LEU A 96 -4.05 -10.12 4.95
N THR A 97 -3.36 -9.25 4.21
CA THR A 97 -3.34 -7.81 4.48
C THR A 97 -3.80 -6.94 3.30
N ALA A 98 -3.72 -7.45 2.06
CA ALA A 98 -4.04 -6.66 0.87
C ALA A 98 -5.54 -6.64 0.58
N PHE A 99 -6.26 -5.80 1.32
CA PHE A 99 -7.68 -5.49 1.07
C PHE A 99 -7.79 -4.06 0.54
N TYR A 100 -8.10 -3.94 -0.74
CA TYR A 100 -8.21 -2.64 -1.40
C TYR A 100 -9.54 -1.97 -1.07
N THR A 101 -9.47 -0.67 -0.81
CA THR A 101 -10.65 0.15 -0.52
C THR A 101 -11.53 0.26 -1.77
N PRO A 102 -12.84 0.06 -1.66
CA PRO A 102 -13.75 0.29 -2.78
C PRO A 102 -13.63 1.71 -3.32
N GLN A 103 -13.59 1.86 -4.65
CA GLN A 103 -13.33 3.14 -5.32
C GLN A 103 -14.26 4.27 -4.86
N PHE A 104 -15.56 3.98 -4.67
CA PHE A 104 -16.51 4.99 -4.21
C PHE A 104 -16.16 5.60 -2.84
N LEU A 105 -15.54 4.80 -1.95
CA LEU A 105 -15.09 5.27 -0.64
C LEU A 105 -13.82 6.11 -0.76
N VAL A 106 -12.87 5.66 -1.58
CA VAL A 106 -11.67 6.45 -1.90
C VAL A 106 -12.06 7.81 -2.47
N ASP A 107 -12.98 7.83 -3.44
CA ASP A 107 -13.47 9.06 -4.07
C ASP A 107 -14.17 9.99 -3.07
N ALA A 108 -14.93 9.42 -2.14
CA ALA A 108 -15.60 10.19 -1.10
C ALA A 108 -14.58 10.87 -0.16
N VAL A 109 -13.59 10.11 0.33
CA VAL A 109 -12.52 10.64 1.20
C VAL A 109 -11.69 11.68 0.44
N ALA A 110 -11.28 11.39 -0.78
CA ALA A 110 -10.50 12.32 -1.60
C ALA A 110 -11.24 13.65 -1.86
N ARG A 111 -12.56 13.59 -2.11
CA ARG A 111 -13.37 14.82 -2.24
C ARG A 111 -13.38 15.64 -0.95
N GLN A 112 -13.52 15.01 0.22
CA GLN A 112 -13.53 15.71 1.50
C GLN A 112 -12.17 16.35 1.80
N ILE A 113 -11.06 15.62 1.53
CA ILE A 113 -9.71 16.18 1.69
C ILE A 113 -9.54 17.42 0.80
N ARG A 114 -9.85 17.33 -0.49
CA ARG A 114 -9.73 18.49 -1.41
C ARG A 114 -10.62 19.64 -1.00
N ALA A 115 -11.87 19.35 -0.61
CA ALA A 115 -12.82 20.37 -0.17
C ALA A 115 -12.30 21.14 1.04
N ALA A 116 -11.76 20.45 2.06
CA ALA A 116 -11.21 21.09 3.25
C ALA A 116 -10.08 22.08 2.89
N PHE A 117 -9.12 21.67 2.07
CA PHE A 117 -8.04 22.58 1.67
C PHE A 117 -8.51 23.73 0.79
N THR A 118 -9.46 23.48 -0.13
CA THR A 118 -9.99 24.52 -1.02
C THR A 118 -10.86 25.53 -0.26
N GLU A 119 -11.72 25.06 0.63
CA GLU A 119 -12.65 25.90 1.41
C GLU A 119 -11.91 26.88 2.32
N TYR A 120 -10.86 26.40 2.98
CA TYR A 120 -10.04 27.22 3.88
C TYR A 120 -8.87 27.93 3.19
N GLY A 121 -8.71 27.78 1.86
CA GLY A 121 -7.60 28.38 1.10
C GLY A 121 -6.21 27.93 1.56
N LEU A 122 -6.11 26.71 2.10
CA LEU A 122 -4.86 26.17 2.62
C LEU A 122 -4.01 25.59 1.47
N PRO A 123 -2.70 25.77 1.49
CA PRO A 123 -1.84 25.13 0.50
C PRO A 123 -1.68 23.63 0.81
N MET A 124 -1.91 22.79 -0.17
CA MET A 124 -1.55 21.36 -0.11
C MET A 124 -0.26 21.16 -0.92
N ARG A 125 0.89 21.20 -0.26
CA ARG A 125 2.22 21.09 -0.90
C ARG A 125 2.67 19.63 -1.03
N SER A 126 2.20 18.77 -0.11
CA SER A 126 2.61 17.38 -0.01
C SER A 126 1.50 16.46 0.48
N LEU A 127 1.39 15.30 -0.15
CA LEU A 127 0.52 14.20 0.27
C LEU A 127 1.34 12.93 0.40
N LEU A 128 1.16 12.22 1.51
CA LEU A 128 1.75 10.93 1.79
C LEU A 128 0.68 9.84 1.90
N GLU A 129 0.89 8.72 1.22
CA GLU A 129 0.12 7.48 1.39
C GLU A 129 1.04 6.38 1.96
N PRO A 130 0.99 6.11 3.29
CA PRO A 130 1.98 5.28 3.97
C PRO A 130 1.78 3.76 3.86
N SER A 131 0.68 3.31 3.26
CA SER A 131 0.40 1.93 2.87
C SER A 131 -0.45 1.96 1.61
N ALA A 132 0.25 2.17 0.48
CA ALA A 132 -0.40 2.70 -0.71
C ALA A 132 -1.08 1.64 -1.59
N GLY A 133 -0.68 0.36 -1.50
CA GLY A 133 -1.12 -0.62 -2.47
C GLY A 133 -0.72 -0.16 -3.87
N ILE A 134 -1.71 0.21 -4.68
CA ILE A 134 -1.50 0.80 -6.01
C ILE A 134 -1.77 2.31 -6.06
N GLY A 135 -1.83 3.00 -4.91
CA GLY A 135 -1.97 4.46 -4.85
C GLY A 135 -3.41 4.95 -4.86
N GLY A 136 -4.28 4.27 -4.10
CA GLY A 136 -5.71 4.58 -4.07
C GLY A 136 -6.02 6.02 -3.62
N PHE A 137 -5.28 6.57 -2.66
CA PHE A 137 -5.52 7.90 -2.10
C PHE A 137 -4.67 9.02 -2.74
N LEU A 138 -3.71 8.70 -3.62
CA LEU A 138 -2.94 9.70 -4.36
C LEU A 138 -3.81 10.70 -5.16
N PRO A 139 -5.00 10.31 -5.71
CA PRO A 139 -5.93 11.25 -6.35
C PRO A 139 -6.54 12.30 -5.42
N ALA A 140 -6.35 12.21 -4.10
CA ALA A 140 -6.74 13.26 -3.17
C ALA A 140 -5.88 14.54 -3.28
N ALA A 141 -4.71 14.45 -3.90
CA ALA A 141 -3.83 15.58 -4.14
C ALA A 141 -4.49 16.67 -5.01
N LEU A 142 -4.22 17.92 -4.68
CA LEU A 142 -4.51 19.08 -5.53
C LEU A 142 -3.45 19.21 -6.65
N PRO A 143 -3.70 20.01 -7.68
CA PRO A 143 -2.65 20.39 -8.63
C PRO A 143 -1.39 20.90 -7.90
N ASP A 144 -0.22 20.58 -8.42
CA ASP A 144 1.11 20.96 -7.88
C ASP A 144 1.47 20.33 -6.51
N THR A 145 0.60 19.47 -5.94
CA THR A 145 0.93 18.70 -4.74
C THR A 145 1.96 17.62 -5.05
N ARG A 146 3.09 17.63 -4.33
CA ARG A 146 4.06 16.52 -4.38
C ARG A 146 3.48 15.29 -3.70
N ARG A 147 3.58 14.13 -4.37
CA ARG A 147 3.01 12.86 -3.91
C ARG A 147 4.09 11.91 -3.48
N TYR A 148 3.87 11.27 -2.34
CA TYR A 148 4.77 10.28 -1.74
C TYR A 148 3.98 9.04 -1.34
N ALA A 149 4.56 7.88 -1.57
CA ALA A 149 3.90 6.63 -1.26
C ALA A 149 4.88 5.60 -0.72
N PHE A 150 4.48 4.89 0.34
CA PHE A 150 5.17 3.69 0.83
C PHE A 150 4.32 2.47 0.55
N GLU A 151 4.95 1.43 0.01
CA GLU A 151 4.31 0.13 -0.17
C GLU A 151 5.31 -0.98 0.11
N LYS A 152 4.98 -1.83 1.08
CA LYS A 152 5.87 -2.89 1.56
C LYS A 152 5.88 -4.10 0.63
N ASP A 153 4.74 -4.41 -0.02
CA ASP A 153 4.67 -5.48 -1.01
C ASP A 153 5.37 -5.08 -2.31
N CYS A 154 6.38 -5.86 -2.68
CA CYS A 154 7.21 -5.57 -3.85
C CYS A 154 6.40 -5.51 -5.17
N ILE A 155 5.37 -6.33 -5.29
CA ILE A 155 4.54 -6.40 -6.51
C ILE A 155 3.60 -5.20 -6.59
N SER A 156 2.88 -4.91 -5.51
CA SER A 156 2.03 -3.72 -5.42
C SER A 156 2.85 -2.44 -5.62
N GLY A 157 4.03 -2.35 -4.99
CA GLY A 157 4.94 -1.21 -5.14
C GLY A 157 5.47 -1.02 -6.56
N LEU A 158 5.78 -2.11 -7.27
CA LEU A 158 6.13 -2.04 -8.69
C LEU A 158 4.96 -1.50 -9.52
N ILE A 159 3.75 -2.02 -9.32
CA ILE A 159 2.55 -1.56 -10.04
C ILE A 159 2.26 -0.09 -9.72
N LEU A 160 2.35 0.30 -8.44
CA LEU A 160 2.21 1.68 -7.97
C LEU A 160 3.14 2.63 -8.73
N SER A 161 4.43 2.31 -8.81
CA SER A 161 5.44 3.15 -9.49
C SER A 161 5.19 3.31 -10.99
N LEU A 162 4.58 2.30 -11.63
CA LEU A 162 4.23 2.33 -13.05
C LEU A 162 2.92 3.07 -13.33
N LEU A 163 1.98 3.06 -12.38
CA LEU A 163 0.72 3.80 -12.47
C LEU A 163 0.92 5.30 -12.25
N HIS A 164 1.76 5.66 -11.28
CA HIS A 164 1.94 7.03 -10.77
C HIS A 164 3.39 7.46 -10.92
N ASP A 165 3.81 7.70 -12.16
CA ASP A 165 5.18 8.09 -12.51
C ASP A 165 5.57 9.52 -12.08
N ASP A 166 4.64 10.26 -11.49
CA ASP A 166 4.80 11.57 -10.85
C ASP A 166 4.84 11.49 -9.30
N THR A 167 4.89 10.27 -8.76
CA THR A 167 4.91 10.02 -7.30
C THR A 167 6.28 9.49 -6.88
N THR A 168 6.80 10.02 -5.78
CA THR A 168 7.97 9.42 -5.12
C THR A 168 7.53 8.16 -4.38
N THR A 169 7.83 7.00 -4.97
CA THR A 169 7.45 5.68 -4.43
C THR A 169 8.63 5.04 -3.71
N VAL A 170 8.41 4.64 -2.46
CA VAL A 170 9.34 3.83 -1.65
C VAL A 170 8.75 2.43 -1.51
N ILE A 171 9.42 1.43 -2.10
CA ILE A 171 9.01 0.02 -1.98
C ILE A 171 9.64 -0.57 -0.71
N ASP A 172 9.09 -0.19 0.42
CA ASP A 172 9.51 -0.61 1.76
C ASP A 172 8.40 -0.28 2.77
N GLY A 173 8.59 -0.70 4.03
CA GLY A 173 7.66 -0.40 5.12
C GLY A 173 7.73 1.07 5.57
N PHE A 174 6.62 1.58 6.08
CA PHE A 174 6.52 2.95 6.59
C PHE A 174 7.50 3.24 7.74
N GLU A 175 8.00 2.20 8.41
CA GLU A 175 9.05 2.30 9.44
C GLU A 175 10.35 2.92 8.91
N THR A 176 10.61 2.85 7.60
CA THR A 176 11.84 3.36 6.97
C THR A 176 11.77 4.84 6.59
N ILE A 177 10.68 5.54 6.88
CA ILE A 177 10.49 6.95 6.47
C ILE A 177 11.58 7.87 7.03
N GLY A 178 12.08 7.61 8.23
CA GLY A 178 13.15 8.42 8.84
C GLY A 178 14.49 8.38 8.11
N GLY A 179 14.71 7.37 7.27
CA GLY A 179 15.88 7.24 6.42
C GLY A 179 15.74 7.85 5.02
N GLN A 180 14.57 8.41 4.69
CA GLN A 180 14.31 9.00 3.38
C GLN A 180 14.61 10.49 3.37
N ASP A 181 15.24 10.96 2.30
CA ASP A 181 15.44 12.39 2.06
C ASP A 181 14.43 12.92 1.05
N PHE A 182 13.34 13.49 1.56
CA PHE A 182 12.31 14.16 0.74
C PHE A 182 12.50 15.70 0.69
N GLY A 183 13.55 16.21 1.35
CA GLY A 183 13.77 17.66 1.53
C GLY A 183 12.82 18.30 2.55
N HIS A 184 12.01 17.50 3.25
CA HIS A 184 11.12 17.90 4.35
C HIS A 184 10.77 16.67 5.20
N THR A 185 10.34 16.90 6.44
CA THR A 185 10.03 15.83 7.41
C THR A 185 8.53 15.68 7.69
N THR A 186 7.69 16.61 7.22
CA THR A 186 6.25 16.62 7.48
C THR A 186 5.44 16.81 6.20
N PHE A 187 4.19 16.32 6.22
CA PHE A 187 3.26 16.32 5.09
C PHE A 187 1.97 17.07 5.43
N ASP A 188 1.43 17.82 4.46
CA ASP A 188 0.17 18.54 4.66
C ASP A 188 -1.04 17.58 4.70
N VAL A 189 -0.96 16.48 3.97
CA VAL A 189 -1.97 15.41 3.98
C VAL A 189 -1.31 14.06 4.14
N ILE A 190 -1.86 13.23 5.05
CA ILE A 190 -1.53 11.81 5.12
C ILE A 190 -2.83 11.03 5.01
N ALA A 191 -3.00 10.24 3.95
CA ALA A 191 -4.21 9.49 3.68
C ALA A 191 -3.92 8.06 3.24
N SER A 192 -4.59 7.06 3.81
CA SER A 192 -4.38 5.65 3.47
C SER A 192 -5.50 4.75 3.99
N ASN A 193 -5.65 3.59 3.38
CA ASN A 193 -6.23 2.42 4.03
C ASN A 193 -5.10 1.67 4.74
N ILE A 194 -4.99 1.85 6.06
CA ILE A 194 -3.89 1.25 6.84
C ILE A 194 -4.13 -0.25 7.06
N PRO A 195 -3.06 -1.07 7.16
CA PRO A 195 -3.20 -2.50 7.36
C PRO A 195 -3.99 -2.87 8.60
N PHE A 196 -4.73 -3.98 8.52
CA PHE A 196 -5.50 -4.54 9.64
C PHE A 196 -4.75 -5.71 10.27
N GLY A 197 -4.86 -5.85 11.58
CA GLY A 197 -4.28 -6.98 12.31
C GLY A 197 -3.88 -6.63 13.73
N ASP A 198 -3.71 -7.67 14.55
CA ASP A 198 -3.21 -7.56 15.92
C ASP A 198 -1.78 -8.12 15.98
N PHE A 199 -0.86 -7.41 15.35
CA PHE A 199 0.55 -7.75 15.36
C PHE A 199 1.41 -6.52 15.61
N ARG A 200 2.59 -6.77 16.16
CA ARG A 200 3.58 -5.73 16.47
C ARG A 200 4.30 -5.25 15.24
N VAL A 201 4.68 -3.97 15.26
CA VAL A 201 5.58 -3.38 14.28
C VAL A 201 6.93 -3.09 14.98
N PHE A 202 8.01 -3.47 14.34
CA PHE A 202 9.33 -3.08 14.80
C PHE A 202 9.73 -1.76 14.13
N ASP A 203 9.78 -0.70 14.95
CA ASP A 203 10.27 0.62 14.54
C ASP A 203 11.27 1.09 15.59
N ALA A 204 12.56 1.07 15.22
CA ALA A 204 13.64 1.38 16.13
C ALA A 204 13.60 2.83 16.64
N ASP A 205 13.11 3.76 15.84
CA ASP A 205 13.04 5.18 16.20
C ASP A 205 11.94 5.43 17.23
N LEU A 206 10.76 4.85 17.03
CA LEU A 206 9.69 4.93 18.03
C LEU A 206 10.05 4.19 19.31
N TRP A 207 10.73 3.07 19.21
CA TRP A 207 11.20 2.32 20.39
C TRP A 207 12.19 3.14 21.23
N LYS A 208 13.14 3.84 20.60
CA LYS A 208 14.09 4.70 21.30
C LYS A 208 13.42 5.88 22.01
N LYS A 209 12.32 6.41 21.46
CA LYS A 209 11.54 7.48 22.11
C LYS A 209 10.83 7.00 23.39
N GLY A 210 10.51 5.70 23.51
CA GLY A 210 9.82 5.12 24.66
C GLY A 210 8.39 5.61 24.85
N GLY A 211 7.76 5.32 25.99
CA GLY A 211 6.46 5.84 26.37
C GLY A 211 5.34 5.53 25.40
N ILE A 212 4.63 6.56 24.92
CA ILE A 212 3.53 6.45 23.98
C ILE A 212 3.99 5.86 22.63
N TYR A 213 5.19 6.20 22.20
CA TYR A 213 5.77 5.75 20.94
C TYR A 213 6.02 4.24 20.95
N GLU A 214 6.72 3.73 21.96
CA GLU A 214 6.91 2.30 22.16
C GLU A 214 5.57 1.57 22.29
N ARG A 215 4.64 2.12 23.09
CA ARG A 215 3.32 1.54 23.29
C ARG A 215 2.56 1.41 21.97
N SER A 216 2.69 2.38 21.06
CA SER A 216 2.01 2.39 19.77
C SER A 216 2.41 1.22 18.86
N THR A 217 3.65 0.72 19.00
CA THR A 217 4.16 -0.39 18.18
C THR A 217 3.55 -1.76 18.51
N LYS A 218 2.73 -1.86 19.56
CA LYS A 218 2.10 -3.13 19.99
C LYS A 218 1.05 -3.63 19.00
N THR A 219 0.37 -2.73 18.28
CA THR A 219 -0.57 -3.09 17.22
C THR A 219 -0.32 -2.24 15.98
N ILE A 220 -0.54 -2.81 14.80
CA ILE A 220 -0.30 -2.08 13.55
C ILE A 220 -1.16 -0.83 13.41
N HIS A 221 -2.40 -0.86 13.91
CA HIS A 221 -3.30 0.30 13.84
C HIS A 221 -2.76 1.49 14.64
N THR A 222 -2.42 1.27 15.93
CA THR A 222 -1.89 2.33 16.80
C THR A 222 -0.55 2.84 16.30
N TYR A 223 0.26 1.96 15.74
CA TYR A 223 1.51 2.31 15.10
C TYR A 223 1.32 3.33 13.96
N PHE A 224 0.44 3.00 12.99
CA PHE A 224 0.22 3.90 11.85
C PHE A 224 -0.29 5.28 12.27
N PHE A 225 -1.19 5.35 13.26
CA PHE A 225 -1.68 6.64 13.76
C PHE A 225 -0.56 7.46 14.38
N VAL A 226 0.19 6.92 15.34
CA VAL A 226 1.26 7.68 16.03
C VAL A 226 2.39 8.04 15.06
N LYS A 227 2.82 7.09 14.21
CA LYS A 227 3.87 7.36 13.21
C LYS A 227 3.45 8.43 12.21
N ALA A 228 2.21 8.39 11.74
CA ALA A 228 1.69 9.39 10.80
C ALA A 228 1.55 10.77 11.46
N MET A 229 1.07 10.86 12.70
CA MET A 229 0.99 12.13 13.42
C MET A 229 2.36 12.78 13.61
N GLU A 230 3.44 11.99 13.83
CA GLU A 230 4.83 12.49 13.85
C GLU A 230 5.29 13.08 12.50
N GLN A 231 4.66 12.68 11.40
CA GLN A 231 4.97 13.14 10.06
C GLN A 231 3.97 14.19 9.54
N LEU A 232 2.96 14.55 10.32
CA LEU A 232 1.93 15.51 9.91
C LEU A 232 2.43 16.94 10.15
N ALA A 233 2.26 17.81 9.15
CA ALA A 233 2.56 19.23 9.30
C ALA A 233 1.55 19.90 10.23
N GLU A 234 1.93 21.01 10.86
CA GLU A 234 1.01 21.85 11.63
C GLU A 234 -0.15 22.30 10.73
N GLY A 235 -1.39 22.10 11.19
CA GLY A 235 -2.59 22.33 10.39
C GLY A 235 -2.84 21.30 9.28
N GLY A 236 -2.05 20.24 9.23
CA GLY A 236 -2.23 19.14 8.27
C GLY A 236 -3.42 18.24 8.59
N LEU A 237 -3.79 17.40 7.64
CA LEU A 237 -4.96 16.52 7.73
C LEU A 237 -4.55 15.05 7.62
N LEU A 238 -4.98 14.24 8.62
CA LEU A 238 -4.82 12.79 8.64
C LEU A 238 -6.16 12.13 8.31
N ALA A 239 -6.19 11.27 7.28
CA ALA A 239 -7.39 10.55 6.84
C ALA A 239 -7.10 9.06 6.63
N PHE A 240 -7.48 8.23 7.59
CA PHE A 240 -7.28 6.79 7.52
C PHE A 240 -8.58 6.00 7.41
N VAL A 241 -8.61 5.05 6.49
CA VAL A 241 -9.58 3.95 6.50
C VAL A 241 -9.01 2.85 7.39
N THR A 242 -9.75 2.49 8.43
CA THR A 242 -9.30 1.50 9.44
C THR A 242 -10.49 0.85 10.13
N SER A 243 -10.21 -0.13 10.99
CA SER A 243 -11.22 -0.65 11.91
C SER A 243 -11.55 0.37 13.00
N ARG A 244 -12.76 0.30 13.54
CA ARG A 244 -13.20 1.20 14.63
C ARG A 244 -12.45 1.00 15.95
N GLY A 245 -11.59 -0.03 16.06
CA GLY A 245 -10.87 -0.33 17.29
C GLY A 245 -9.99 0.81 17.83
N VAL A 246 -9.46 1.67 16.95
CA VAL A 246 -8.73 2.87 17.38
C VAL A 246 -9.69 3.90 18.01
N ALA A 247 -10.89 4.02 17.46
CA ALA A 247 -11.87 5.02 17.90
C ALA A 247 -12.56 4.65 19.23
N ASP A 248 -12.88 3.37 19.46
CA ASP A 248 -13.77 2.94 20.56
C ASP A 248 -13.14 1.99 21.59
N THR A 249 -12.00 1.35 21.29
CA THR A 249 -11.36 0.47 22.26
C THR A 249 -10.70 1.27 23.41
N PRO A 250 -11.03 0.99 24.69
CA PRO A 250 -10.46 1.72 25.84
C PRO A 250 -8.92 1.68 25.88
N GLY A 251 -8.31 0.55 25.50
CA GLY A 251 -6.84 0.38 25.45
C GLY A 251 -6.14 1.33 24.48
N ASN A 252 -6.88 1.89 23.50
CA ASN A 252 -6.34 2.82 22.48
C ASN A 252 -6.65 4.30 22.80
N LYS A 253 -7.16 4.60 24.01
CA LYS A 253 -7.40 5.97 24.48
C LYS A 253 -6.16 6.86 24.31
N PHE A 254 -4.98 6.34 24.57
CA PHE A 254 -3.72 7.07 24.45
C PHE A 254 -3.43 7.62 23.04
N VAL A 255 -3.94 6.96 21.97
CA VAL A 255 -3.79 7.45 20.60
C VAL A 255 -4.74 8.60 20.32
N ARG A 256 -5.92 8.59 20.94
CA ARG A 256 -6.93 9.67 20.79
C ARG A 256 -6.60 10.93 21.60
N GLU A 257 -5.72 10.81 22.58
CA GLU A 257 -5.25 11.90 23.44
C GLU A 257 -3.89 12.44 23.01
N TYR A 258 -3.22 11.76 22.06
CA TYR A 258 -1.97 12.18 21.46
C TYR A 258 -2.18 13.28 20.43
#